data_d93916ffd2372000b0707c247903be52
#
_entry.id   d93916ffd2372000b0707c247903be52
#
_cell.length_a   1.000
_cell.length_b   1.000
_cell.length_c   1.000
_cell.angle_alpha   90.00
_cell.angle_beta   90.00
_cell.angle_gamma   90.00
#
_symmetry.space_group_name_H-M   'P 1'
#
loop_
_entity.id
_entity.type
_entity.pdbx_description
1 polymer ?
#
loop_
_entity_poly.entity_id
_entity_poly.type
_entity_poly.pdbx_seq_one_letter_code
_entity_poly.pdbx_strand_id
1 'polypeptide(L)'
;MRTSKLFAAASALVLALGASACDAGLTEINENPNDPVTVPADNVFANGISTGVGRVFGANFNMTLTALWAQHMAKIQYIDEDRYDLRDQAVNTHWTAFYSGPLRDFQDVVNSGKATNRPNVEAQGLVMRSWLYQIMTDAWGDIPYSEALQGTAEVRILTPKYDTQEQVYNGILADLKRANEIITPAGQAVDAGDLIYGGDVAHWKKFANSLRLRAAMRLSQVNPTLARTEAAAAIAAGVFTDNGDNALLHYTEDAPSQSPLYLNQLGYGGQRDDHGVSATMVNTLKALNDPRLPVYAQPAPLDKAYRGAMNGPTDANAAQINTISRLGEYFLAADWPAPLMTYAEVLFLRAEAAQRGFVAGDAAALYRAGIRASMEMYDVPTATINTYIAQPSVTYNGLSSIAQQKWIALFMNGPEAYAEVRRLNSPSLTPASGSVIGARIPVRIFYPTNEESYNKANLEAAVARNGGQGIPEGLLTPVWWDK
;
A
#
# COMPACT_ATOMS: atom_id res chain seq x y z
N MET A 1 -38.00 -4.21 75.37
CA MET A 1 -37.22 -5.15 74.56
C MET A 1 -37.91 -5.74 73.27
N ARG A 2 -39.21 -5.56 73.07
CA ARG A 2 -39.86 -6.05 71.84
C ARG A 2 -39.84 -5.06 70.68
N THR A 3 -39.78 -3.77 70.90
CA THR A 3 -39.80 -2.70 69.92
C THR A 3 -38.43 -2.58 69.15
N SER A 4 -37.31 -2.79 69.86
CA SER A 4 -35.96 -2.71 69.29
C SER A 4 -35.66 -3.83 68.25
N LYS A 5 -36.26 -5.02 68.43
CA LYS A 5 -36.09 -6.14 67.55
C LYS A 5 -36.91 -5.95 66.26
N LEU A 6 -38.02 -5.25 66.28
CA LEU A 6 -38.82 -4.91 65.08
C LEU A 6 -38.15 -3.84 64.23
N PHE A 7 -37.49 -2.85 64.81
CA PHE A 7 -36.73 -1.84 64.11
C PHE A 7 -35.49 -2.43 63.42
N ALA A 8 -34.80 -3.35 64.10
CA ALA A 8 -33.63 -4.02 63.49
C ALA A 8 -34.04 -4.94 62.34
N ALA A 9 -35.16 -5.64 62.44
CA ALA A 9 -35.67 -6.48 61.35
C ALA A 9 -36.17 -5.66 60.15
N ALA A 10 -36.83 -4.51 60.38
CA ALA A 10 -37.27 -3.61 59.33
C ALA A 10 -36.05 -2.95 58.60
N SER A 11 -35.02 -2.54 59.33
CA SER A 11 -33.77 -1.99 58.76
C SER A 11 -32.99 -3.03 57.94
N ALA A 12 -32.95 -4.29 58.39
CA ALA A 12 -32.29 -5.36 57.65
C ALA A 12 -33.05 -5.72 56.33
N LEU A 13 -34.40 -5.63 56.34
CA LEU A 13 -35.23 -5.89 55.18
C LEU A 13 -35.08 -4.77 54.12
N VAL A 14 -34.97 -3.50 54.55
CA VAL A 14 -34.73 -2.36 53.62
C VAL A 14 -33.32 -2.40 53.03
N LEU A 15 -32.31 -2.83 53.77
CA LEU A 15 -30.96 -3.04 53.28
C LEU A 15 -30.87 -4.24 52.28
N ALA A 16 -31.63 -5.30 52.50
CA ALA A 16 -31.67 -6.46 51.61
C ALA A 16 -32.42 -6.16 50.29
N LEU A 17 -33.44 -5.31 50.33
CA LEU A 17 -34.16 -4.85 49.11
C LEU A 17 -33.37 -3.79 48.34
N GLY A 18 -32.49 -3.02 48.95
CA GLY A 18 -31.61 -2.06 48.29
C GLY A 18 -30.41 -2.73 47.58
N ALA A 19 -29.98 -3.91 48.01
CA ALA A 19 -28.86 -4.63 47.40
C ALA A 19 -29.25 -5.36 46.11
N SER A 20 -30.52 -5.72 45.92
CA SER A 20 -31.01 -6.38 44.69
C SER A 20 -31.41 -5.40 43.56
N ALA A 21 -31.46 -4.10 43.85
CA ALA A 21 -31.79 -3.08 42.83
C ALA A 21 -30.57 -2.60 42.01
N CYS A 22 -29.34 -2.96 42.41
CA CYS A 22 -28.13 -2.49 41.72
C CYS A 22 -27.62 -3.42 40.61
N ASP A 23 -28.23 -4.62 40.46
CA ASP A 23 -27.72 -5.61 39.49
C ASP A 23 -28.56 -5.75 38.20
N ALA A 24 -29.77 -5.17 38.21
CA ALA A 24 -30.64 -5.19 37.05
C ALA A 24 -30.23 -4.10 36.04
N GLY A 25 -29.58 -4.46 34.97
CA GLY A 25 -29.29 -3.58 33.83
C GLY A 25 -27.88 -3.00 33.74
N LEU A 26 -26.95 -3.27 34.69
CA LEU A 26 -25.57 -2.76 34.57
C LEU A 26 -24.80 -3.38 33.39
N THR A 27 -25.16 -4.56 32.92
CA THR A 27 -24.64 -5.18 31.73
C THR A 27 -25.28 -4.63 30.44
N GLU A 28 -26.55 -4.21 30.51
CA GLU A 28 -27.28 -3.63 29.38
C GLU A 28 -26.96 -2.15 29.16
N ILE A 29 -26.52 -1.41 30.19
CA ILE A 29 -26.12 0.01 30.07
C ILE A 29 -24.85 0.18 29.25
N ASN A 30 -24.03 -0.87 29.14
CA ASN A 30 -22.82 -0.87 28.32
C ASN A 30 -23.02 -1.42 26.90
N GLU A 31 -24.20 -1.92 26.58
CA GLU A 31 -24.58 -2.25 25.20
C GLU A 31 -25.18 -1.01 24.56
N ASN A 32 -24.42 -0.41 23.64
CA ASN A 32 -24.94 0.69 22.85
C ASN A 32 -26.04 0.14 21.92
N PRO A 33 -27.33 0.48 22.14
CA PRO A 33 -28.42 -0.07 21.31
C PRO A 33 -28.36 0.40 19.86
N ASN A 34 -27.48 1.35 19.55
CA ASN A 34 -27.22 1.84 18.21
C ASN A 34 -25.98 1.21 17.56
N ASP A 35 -25.22 0.36 18.28
CA ASP A 35 -24.14 -0.39 17.67
C ASP A 35 -24.75 -1.55 16.87
N PRO A 36 -24.59 -1.57 15.56
CA PRO A 36 -25.11 -2.67 14.74
C PRO A 36 -24.39 -3.97 15.13
N VAL A 37 -25.15 -4.96 15.61
CA VAL A 37 -24.64 -6.29 15.97
C VAL A 37 -23.98 -6.99 14.77
N THR A 38 -24.38 -6.60 13.55
CA THR A 38 -23.80 -7.06 12.29
C THR A 38 -23.76 -5.90 11.30
N VAL A 39 -22.56 -5.62 10.77
CA VAL A 39 -22.38 -4.64 9.69
C VAL A 39 -22.41 -5.38 8.35
N PRO A 40 -23.19 -4.95 7.34
CA PRO A 40 -23.16 -5.55 6.01
C PRO A 40 -21.76 -5.56 5.41
N ALA A 41 -21.39 -6.65 4.73
CA ALA A 41 -20.08 -6.81 4.11
C ALA A 41 -19.75 -5.66 3.14
N ASP A 42 -20.76 -5.11 2.47
CA ASP A 42 -20.62 -3.96 1.57
C ASP A 42 -20.06 -2.72 2.29
N ASN A 43 -20.58 -2.39 3.47
CA ASN A 43 -20.13 -1.23 4.24
C ASN A 43 -18.71 -1.44 4.78
N VAL A 44 -18.42 -2.66 5.27
CA VAL A 44 -17.09 -3.02 5.77
C VAL A 44 -16.07 -2.97 4.64
N PHE A 45 -16.44 -3.49 3.47
CA PHE A 45 -15.53 -3.51 2.31
C PHE A 45 -15.24 -2.10 1.78
N ALA A 46 -16.28 -1.27 1.65
CA ALA A 46 -16.15 0.13 1.25
C ALA A 46 -15.23 0.90 2.22
N ASN A 47 -15.41 0.71 3.54
CA ASN A 47 -14.56 1.32 4.55
C ASN A 47 -13.10 0.83 4.44
N GLY A 48 -12.90 -0.47 4.31
CA GLY A 48 -11.56 -1.06 4.14
C GLY A 48 -10.85 -0.54 2.89
N ILE A 49 -11.54 -0.44 1.74
CA ILE A 49 -10.98 0.14 0.50
C ILE A 49 -10.64 1.61 0.71
N SER A 50 -11.60 2.42 1.13
CA SER A 50 -11.43 3.86 1.29
C SER A 50 -10.28 4.19 2.26
N THR A 51 -10.28 3.58 3.44
CA THR A 51 -9.26 3.84 4.47
C THR A 51 -7.90 3.24 4.10
N GLY A 52 -7.86 2.03 3.53
CA GLY A 52 -6.63 1.35 3.14
C GLY A 52 -5.94 2.05 1.97
N VAL A 53 -6.67 2.30 0.89
CA VAL A 53 -6.14 3.00 -0.29
C VAL A 53 -5.80 4.44 0.04
N GLY A 54 -6.68 5.14 0.78
CA GLY A 54 -6.42 6.50 1.24
C GLY A 54 -5.16 6.63 2.08
N ARG A 55 -4.84 5.61 2.90
CA ARG A 55 -3.60 5.60 3.68
C ARG A 55 -2.37 5.26 2.85
N VAL A 56 -2.47 4.27 1.98
CA VAL A 56 -1.36 3.84 1.12
C VAL A 56 -0.96 4.93 0.14
N PHE A 57 -1.92 5.61 -0.49
CA PHE A 57 -1.66 6.66 -1.48
C PHE A 57 -1.72 8.08 -0.91
N GLY A 58 -2.00 8.22 0.37
CA GLY A 58 -2.00 9.50 1.07
C GLY A 58 -0.60 10.11 1.20
N ALA A 59 -0.57 11.39 1.51
CA ALA A 59 0.67 12.16 1.58
C ALA A 59 1.70 11.56 2.54
N ASN A 60 1.28 11.02 3.69
CA ASN A 60 2.21 10.60 4.72
C ASN A 60 2.95 9.29 4.39
N PHE A 61 2.26 8.26 3.88
CA PHE A 61 2.92 6.99 3.56
C PHE A 61 3.50 7.00 2.14
N ASN A 62 2.79 7.58 1.18
CA ASN A 62 3.26 7.68 -0.20
C ASN A 62 4.29 8.79 -0.36
N MET A 63 3.83 10.06 -0.39
CA MET A 63 4.68 11.20 -0.77
C MET A 63 5.81 11.47 0.22
N THR A 64 5.55 11.32 1.53
CA THR A 64 6.51 11.68 2.60
C THR A 64 7.45 10.52 2.97
N LEU A 65 7.21 9.30 2.47
CA LEU A 65 8.02 8.13 2.82
C LEU A 65 8.45 7.35 1.57
N THR A 66 7.57 6.54 1.00
CA THR A 66 7.96 5.57 -0.03
C THR A 66 8.32 6.21 -1.37
N ALA A 67 7.62 7.26 -1.79
CA ALA A 67 7.95 8.00 -3.01
C ALA A 67 9.21 8.87 -2.87
N LEU A 68 9.56 9.31 -1.64
CA LEU A 68 10.87 9.95 -1.39
C LEU A 68 12.00 8.95 -1.60
N TRP A 69 11.88 7.76 -1.01
CA TRP A 69 12.94 6.76 -1.07
C TRP A 69 13.06 6.12 -2.46
N ALA A 70 11.96 6.10 -3.23
CA ALA A 70 11.99 5.77 -4.66
C ALA A 70 12.46 6.94 -5.54
N GLN A 71 12.71 8.13 -4.98
CA GLN A 71 13.08 9.35 -5.68
C GLN A 71 12.11 9.75 -6.81
N HIS A 72 10.83 9.50 -6.58
CA HIS A 72 9.74 10.12 -7.36
C HIS A 72 9.49 11.55 -6.89
N MET A 73 9.47 11.74 -5.58
CA MET A 73 9.26 13.02 -4.91
C MET A 73 10.50 13.41 -4.10
N ALA A 74 10.60 14.66 -3.71
CA ALA A 74 11.58 15.18 -2.78
C ALA A 74 10.94 16.24 -1.89
N LYS A 75 11.44 16.39 -0.66
CA LYS A 75 11.00 17.45 0.24
C LYS A 75 11.73 18.75 -0.09
N ILE A 76 10.97 19.86 -0.10
CA ILE A 76 11.49 21.20 -0.28
C ILE A 76 11.36 22.04 0.98
N GLN A 77 10.61 21.54 1.97
CA GLN A 77 10.48 22.03 3.34
C GLN A 77 10.35 20.81 4.28
N TYR A 78 10.74 20.96 5.56
CA TYR A 78 10.64 19.88 6.56
C TYR A 78 11.30 18.58 6.07
N ILE A 79 12.59 18.64 5.75
CA ILE A 79 13.31 17.64 4.98
C ILE A 79 13.80 16.42 5.77
N ASP A 80 13.35 16.23 7.01
CA ASP A 80 13.82 15.17 7.90
C ASP A 80 13.61 13.78 7.28
N GLU A 81 12.39 13.47 6.83
CA GLU A 81 12.08 12.16 6.23
C GLU A 81 12.84 11.90 4.92
N ASP A 82 13.16 12.96 4.16
CA ASP A 82 13.98 12.88 2.94
C ASP A 82 15.47 12.69 3.24
N ARG A 83 15.89 12.99 4.48
CA ARG A 83 17.21 12.66 5.05
C ARG A 83 17.25 11.31 5.77
N TYR A 84 16.12 10.59 5.73
CA TYR A 84 15.94 9.31 6.40
C TYR A 84 15.84 9.41 7.93
N ASP A 85 15.56 10.59 8.46
CA ASP A 85 15.28 10.85 9.88
C ASP A 85 13.77 10.71 10.14
N LEU A 86 13.36 9.47 10.44
CA LEU A 86 11.95 9.15 10.66
C LEU A 86 11.60 9.29 12.14
N ARG A 87 10.47 9.93 12.41
CA ARG A 87 9.89 10.00 13.75
C ARG A 87 9.15 8.72 14.09
N ASP A 88 9.40 8.14 15.28
CA ASP A 88 8.69 6.96 15.80
C ASP A 88 7.18 7.09 15.69
N GLN A 89 6.64 8.26 16.00
CA GLN A 89 5.21 8.52 15.90
C GLN A 89 4.63 8.28 14.51
N ALA A 90 5.38 8.61 13.45
CA ALA A 90 4.93 8.37 12.07
C ALA A 90 4.86 6.87 11.79
N VAL A 91 5.89 6.12 12.18
CA VAL A 91 5.94 4.66 12.01
C VAL A 91 4.84 3.97 12.81
N ASN A 92 4.68 4.35 14.10
CA ASN A 92 3.61 3.85 14.96
C ASN A 92 2.22 4.08 14.36
N THR A 93 2.00 5.27 13.81
CA THR A 93 0.71 5.65 13.19
C THR A 93 0.38 4.79 11.97
N HIS A 94 1.35 4.56 11.08
CA HIS A 94 1.12 3.73 9.89
C HIS A 94 0.82 2.29 10.26
N TRP A 95 1.65 1.69 11.12
CA TRP A 95 1.47 0.31 11.58
C TRP A 95 0.11 0.09 12.22
N THR A 96 -0.21 0.88 13.24
CA THR A 96 -1.48 0.77 13.96
C THR A 96 -2.67 0.93 13.02
N ALA A 97 -2.63 1.94 12.14
CA ALA A 97 -3.74 2.22 11.25
C ALA A 97 -3.98 1.16 10.19
N PHE A 98 -2.94 0.45 9.73
CA PHE A 98 -3.13 -0.66 8.78
C PHE A 98 -3.79 -1.87 9.46
N TYR A 99 -3.37 -2.23 10.68
CA TYR A 99 -3.93 -3.38 11.41
C TYR A 99 -5.32 -3.12 11.98
N SER A 100 -5.55 -1.96 12.61
CA SER A 100 -6.80 -1.66 13.31
C SER A 100 -7.95 -1.21 12.40
N GLY A 101 -7.66 -0.90 11.14
CA GLY A 101 -8.62 -0.47 10.12
C GLY A 101 -8.70 -1.48 8.97
N PRO A 102 -8.13 -1.16 7.81
CA PRO A 102 -8.40 -1.88 6.56
C PRO A 102 -8.06 -3.37 6.59
N LEU A 103 -6.98 -3.81 7.27
CA LEU A 103 -6.70 -5.25 7.37
C LEU A 103 -7.78 -6.00 8.13
N ARG A 104 -8.28 -5.40 9.22
CA ARG A 104 -9.40 -5.95 9.98
C ARG A 104 -10.66 -6.01 9.11
N ASP A 105 -10.99 -4.93 8.44
CA ASP A 105 -12.16 -4.86 7.56
C ASP A 105 -12.11 -5.93 6.47
N PHE A 106 -10.97 -6.09 5.79
CA PHE A 106 -10.81 -7.13 4.77
C PHE A 106 -10.90 -8.54 5.36
N GLN A 107 -10.38 -8.75 6.58
CA GLN A 107 -10.55 -10.03 7.28
C GLN A 107 -12.02 -10.30 7.62
N ASP A 108 -12.77 -9.29 8.05
CA ASP A 108 -14.19 -9.43 8.36
C ASP A 108 -15.02 -9.72 7.10
N VAL A 109 -14.65 -9.12 5.94
CA VAL A 109 -15.25 -9.48 4.64
C VAL A 109 -14.97 -10.94 4.28
N VAL A 110 -13.72 -11.42 4.47
CA VAL A 110 -13.39 -12.85 4.27
C VAL A 110 -14.22 -13.75 5.17
N ASN A 111 -14.34 -13.40 6.45
CA ASN A 111 -15.11 -14.17 7.44
C ASN A 111 -16.60 -14.19 7.08
N SER A 112 -17.17 -13.04 6.69
CA SER A 112 -18.55 -12.90 6.24
C SER A 112 -18.82 -13.75 4.99
N GLY A 113 -17.93 -13.70 3.99
CA GLY A 113 -18.05 -14.52 2.78
C GLY A 113 -18.11 -16.02 3.09
N LYS A 114 -17.23 -16.49 3.99
CA LYS A 114 -17.20 -17.88 4.47
C LYS A 114 -18.47 -18.26 5.24
N ALA A 115 -18.86 -17.45 6.22
CA ALA A 115 -19.99 -17.71 7.09
C ALA A 115 -21.33 -17.73 6.32
N THR A 116 -21.47 -16.92 5.26
CA THR A 116 -22.67 -16.81 4.45
C THR A 116 -22.63 -17.63 3.15
N ASN A 117 -21.57 -18.42 2.94
CA ASN A 117 -21.33 -19.19 1.71
C ASN A 117 -21.41 -18.31 0.43
N ARG A 118 -20.78 -17.12 0.48
CA ARG A 118 -20.66 -16.17 -0.64
C ARG A 118 -19.20 -16.14 -1.12
N PRO A 119 -18.80 -17.06 -2.01
CA PRO A 119 -17.36 -17.23 -2.38
C PRO A 119 -16.76 -16.00 -3.05
N ASN A 120 -17.53 -15.20 -3.81
CA ASN A 120 -17.01 -13.99 -4.42
C ASN A 120 -16.71 -12.90 -3.37
N VAL A 121 -17.52 -12.78 -2.31
CA VAL A 121 -17.26 -11.89 -1.17
C VAL A 121 -15.99 -12.32 -0.43
N GLU A 122 -15.83 -13.63 -0.17
CA GLU A 122 -14.59 -14.17 0.40
C GLU A 122 -13.38 -13.80 -0.47
N ALA A 123 -13.49 -13.98 -1.78
CA ALA A 123 -12.41 -13.70 -2.73
C ALA A 123 -12.03 -12.22 -2.76
N GLN A 124 -13.00 -11.30 -2.81
CA GLN A 124 -12.74 -9.85 -2.77
C GLN A 124 -11.96 -9.46 -1.49
N GLY A 125 -12.39 -9.98 -0.33
CA GLY A 125 -11.68 -9.79 0.92
C GLY A 125 -10.25 -10.35 0.90
N LEU A 126 -10.05 -11.57 0.36
CA LEU A 126 -8.73 -12.20 0.22
C LEU A 126 -7.79 -11.37 -0.67
N VAL A 127 -8.27 -10.84 -1.80
CA VAL A 127 -7.48 -10.04 -2.73
C VAL A 127 -7.01 -8.74 -2.06
N MET A 128 -7.92 -7.98 -1.43
CA MET A 128 -7.57 -6.72 -0.79
C MET A 128 -6.70 -6.90 0.44
N ARG A 129 -6.95 -7.94 1.24
CA ARG A 129 -6.09 -8.32 2.36
C ARG A 129 -4.66 -8.66 1.90
N SER A 130 -4.54 -9.44 0.83
CA SER A 130 -3.25 -9.81 0.23
C SER A 130 -2.49 -8.61 -0.32
N TRP A 131 -3.18 -7.68 -0.99
CA TRP A 131 -2.61 -6.44 -1.48
C TRP A 131 -1.98 -5.61 -0.35
N LEU A 132 -2.70 -5.45 0.77
CA LEU A 132 -2.20 -4.63 1.87
C LEU A 132 -1.10 -5.34 2.66
N TYR A 133 -1.20 -6.65 2.90
CA TYR A 133 -0.13 -7.43 3.52
C TYR A 133 1.16 -7.43 2.70
N GLN A 134 1.07 -7.45 1.36
CA GLN A 134 2.24 -7.33 0.50
C GLN A 134 2.96 -5.99 0.73
N ILE A 135 2.22 -4.89 0.73
CA ILE A 135 2.78 -3.55 1.01
C ILE A 135 3.45 -3.51 2.39
N MET A 136 2.80 -4.07 3.40
CA MET A 136 3.34 -4.06 4.76
C MET A 136 4.60 -4.92 4.88
N THR A 137 4.59 -6.15 4.39
CA THR A 137 5.77 -7.01 4.48
C THR A 137 6.94 -6.47 3.63
N ASP A 138 6.66 -5.82 2.49
CA ASP A 138 7.68 -5.15 1.69
C ASP A 138 8.29 -3.95 2.42
N ALA A 139 7.51 -3.28 3.28
CA ALA A 139 7.98 -2.13 4.05
C ALA A 139 8.74 -2.53 5.32
N TRP A 140 8.28 -3.53 6.07
CA TRP A 140 8.81 -3.90 7.39
C TRP A 140 9.56 -5.24 7.46
N GLY A 141 9.36 -6.14 6.51
CA GLY A 141 9.90 -7.51 6.55
C GLY A 141 8.96 -8.48 7.26
N ASP A 142 9.41 -9.13 8.34
CA ASP A 142 8.57 -9.99 9.17
C ASP A 142 7.45 -9.17 9.82
N ILE A 143 6.21 -9.68 9.78
CA ILE A 143 5.04 -8.99 10.34
C ILE A 143 4.06 -9.99 10.96
N PRO A 144 3.21 -9.60 11.91
CA PRO A 144 2.08 -10.41 12.32
C PRO A 144 1.16 -10.72 11.15
N TYR A 145 0.97 -12.01 10.82
CA TYR A 145 0.16 -12.46 9.70
C TYR A 145 -0.78 -13.62 10.09
N SER A 146 -0.24 -14.78 10.44
CA SER A 146 -1.04 -16.00 10.67
C SER A 146 -1.87 -15.94 11.96
N GLU A 147 -1.43 -15.19 12.96
CA GLU A 147 -2.13 -14.98 14.23
C GLU A 147 -2.73 -13.56 14.34
N ALA A 148 -2.46 -12.71 13.36
CA ALA A 148 -3.00 -11.36 13.35
C ALA A 148 -4.53 -11.37 13.18
N LEU A 149 -5.19 -10.30 13.66
CA LEU A 149 -6.64 -10.07 13.52
C LEU A 149 -7.52 -11.14 14.20
N GLN A 150 -6.95 -11.90 15.15
CA GLN A 150 -7.63 -12.94 15.92
C GLN A 150 -7.89 -12.51 17.38
N GLY A 151 -7.92 -11.24 17.66
CA GLY A 151 -8.26 -10.67 18.99
C GLY A 151 -9.77 -10.68 19.27
N THR A 152 -10.51 -11.71 18.80
CA THR A 152 -11.95 -11.85 19.06
C THR A 152 -12.23 -12.35 20.47
N ALA A 153 -13.50 -12.27 20.90
CA ALA A 153 -13.91 -12.77 22.20
C ALA A 153 -13.65 -14.28 22.37
N GLU A 154 -13.71 -15.03 21.25
CA GLU A 154 -13.53 -16.49 21.25
C GLU A 154 -12.06 -16.93 21.24
N VAL A 155 -11.22 -16.26 20.44
CA VAL A 155 -9.83 -16.70 20.20
C VAL A 155 -8.82 -15.93 21.07
N ARG A 156 -8.97 -14.62 21.24
CA ARG A 156 -8.19 -13.74 22.12
C ARG A 156 -6.67 -13.77 21.93
N ILE A 157 -6.18 -13.83 20.69
CA ILE A 157 -4.75 -13.62 20.43
C ILE A 157 -4.49 -12.10 20.43
N LEU A 158 -3.93 -11.60 21.55
CA LEU A 158 -3.62 -10.19 21.75
C LEU A 158 -2.16 -9.85 21.44
N THR A 159 -1.28 -10.85 21.46
CA THR A 159 0.16 -10.71 21.18
C THR A 159 0.54 -11.67 20.04
N PRO A 160 0.12 -11.36 18.80
CA PRO A 160 0.38 -12.25 17.67
C PRO A 160 1.88 -12.35 17.38
N LYS A 161 2.34 -13.54 17.00
CA LYS A 161 3.73 -13.72 16.53
C LYS A 161 3.97 -12.97 15.21
N TYR A 162 5.22 -12.57 15.00
CA TYR A 162 5.70 -12.12 13.70
C TYR A 162 6.08 -13.34 12.85
N ASP A 163 5.32 -13.57 11.78
CA ASP A 163 5.68 -14.57 10.78
C ASP A 163 6.85 -14.06 9.94
N THR A 164 7.70 -14.95 9.48
CA THR A 164 8.79 -14.57 8.57
C THR A 164 8.21 -14.03 7.26
N GLN A 165 8.93 -13.13 6.61
CA GLN A 165 8.48 -12.59 5.32
C GLN A 165 8.23 -13.70 4.28
N GLU A 166 9.00 -14.79 4.32
CA GLU A 166 8.75 -15.98 3.50
C GLU A 166 7.39 -16.61 3.78
N GLN A 167 7.03 -16.77 5.07
CA GLN A 167 5.71 -17.29 5.45
C GLN A 167 4.57 -16.38 5.02
N VAL A 168 4.76 -15.06 5.16
CA VAL A 168 3.78 -14.06 4.69
C VAL A 168 3.57 -14.16 3.18
N TYR A 169 4.63 -14.24 2.38
CA TYR A 169 4.53 -14.40 0.93
C TYR A 169 3.88 -15.70 0.51
N ASN A 170 4.18 -16.81 1.18
CA ASN A 170 3.52 -18.09 0.95
C ASN A 170 2.01 -18.00 1.24
N GLY A 171 1.63 -17.30 2.31
CA GLY A 171 0.22 -17.03 2.64
C GLY A 171 -0.47 -16.16 1.59
N ILE A 172 0.14 -15.06 1.16
CA ILE A 172 -0.36 -14.18 0.10
C ILE A 172 -0.60 -14.97 -1.21
N LEU A 173 0.37 -15.77 -1.63
CA LEU A 173 0.24 -16.59 -2.84
C LEU A 173 -0.90 -17.62 -2.72
N ALA A 174 -1.07 -18.24 -1.54
CA ALA A 174 -2.16 -19.17 -1.27
C ALA A 174 -3.54 -18.47 -1.29
N ASP A 175 -3.65 -17.29 -0.67
CA ASP A 175 -4.87 -16.49 -0.65
C ASP A 175 -5.30 -16.06 -2.05
N LEU A 176 -4.36 -15.58 -2.87
CA LEU A 176 -4.63 -15.13 -4.23
C LEU A 176 -4.98 -16.30 -5.17
N LYS A 177 -4.33 -17.45 -4.98
CA LYS A 177 -4.69 -18.71 -5.66
C LYS A 177 -6.11 -19.12 -5.30
N ARG A 178 -6.45 -19.15 -4.01
CA ARG A 178 -7.80 -19.46 -3.55
C ARG A 178 -8.83 -18.47 -4.11
N ALA A 179 -8.56 -17.18 -4.06
CA ALA A 179 -9.46 -16.17 -4.64
C ALA A 179 -9.77 -16.47 -6.12
N ASN A 180 -8.74 -16.76 -6.94
CA ASN A 180 -8.93 -17.16 -8.33
C ASN A 180 -9.79 -18.43 -8.48
N GLU A 181 -9.64 -19.41 -7.59
CA GLU A 181 -10.36 -20.70 -7.65
C GLU A 181 -11.83 -20.57 -7.28
N ILE A 182 -12.17 -19.71 -6.31
CA ILE A 182 -13.54 -19.60 -5.78
C ILE A 182 -14.39 -18.54 -6.47
N ILE A 183 -13.79 -17.60 -7.22
CA ILE A 183 -14.55 -16.62 -8.00
C ILE A 183 -15.37 -17.32 -9.08
N THR A 184 -16.67 -17.12 -9.06
CA THR A 184 -17.63 -17.65 -10.04
C THR A 184 -18.50 -16.56 -10.64
N PRO A 185 -18.81 -16.58 -11.95
CA PRO A 185 -19.61 -15.54 -12.59
C PRO A 185 -21.03 -15.38 -12.01
N ALA A 186 -21.61 -16.48 -11.49
CA ALA A 186 -22.98 -16.49 -10.94
C ALA A 186 -23.05 -16.23 -9.43
N GLY A 187 -21.90 -16.12 -8.75
CA GLY A 187 -21.84 -15.91 -7.31
C GLY A 187 -22.13 -14.46 -6.94
N GLN A 188 -22.78 -14.25 -5.78
CA GLN A 188 -22.94 -12.92 -5.21
C GLN A 188 -21.56 -12.35 -4.78
N ALA A 189 -21.30 -11.13 -5.19
CA ALA A 189 -20.15 -10.33 -4.79
C ALA A 189 -20.59 -9.21 -3.84
N VAL A 190 -19.65 -8.48 -3.26
CA VAL A 190 -19.88 -7.11 -2.82
C VAL A 190 -20.02 -6.27 -4.08
N ASP A 191 -21.07 -5.48 -4.18
CA ASP A 191 -21.34 -4.60 -5.34
C ASP A 191 -21.33 -3.12 -4.96
N ALA A 192 -22.31 -2.67 -4.19
CA ALA A 192 -22.43 -1.27 -3.78
C ALA A 192 -21.26 -0.80 -2.89
N GLY A 193 -20.60 -1.71 -2.16
CA GLY A 193 -19.40 -1.43 -1.36
C GLY A 193 -18.09 -1.63 -2.13
N ASP A 194 -18.14 -2.09 -3.37
CA ASP A 194 -16.97 -2.28 -4.22
C ASP A 194 -16.63 -0.99 -4.97
N LEU A 195 -15.75 -0.20 -4.37
CA LEU A 195 -15.31 1.10 -4.91
C LEU A 195 -14.29 0.97 -6.05
N ILE A 196 -13.91 -0.26 -6.45
CA ILE A 196 -12.89 -0.51 -7.48
C ILE A 196 -13.55 -0.97 -8.79
N TYR A 197 -14.38 -2.01 -8.73
CA TYR A 197 -14.97 -2.63 -9.92
C TYR A 197 -16.50 -2.74 -9.89
N GLY A 198 -17.17 -2.18 -8.85
CA GLY A 198 -18.62 -2.20 -8.75
C GLY A 198 -19.24 -3.61 -8.78
N GLY A 199 -18.53 -4.60 -8.22
CA GLY A 199 -18.98 -5.99 -8.16
C GLY A 199 -18.63 -6.84 -9.38
N ASP A 200 -17.88 -6.32 -10.36
CA ASP A 200 -17.46 -7.11 -11.53
C ASP A 200 -16.42 -8.17 -11.14
N VAL A 201 -16.90 -9.39 -10.99
CA VAL A 201 -16.10 -10.55 -10.57
C VAL A 201 -15.05 -10.98 -11.61
N ALA A 202 -15.25 -10.66 -12.89
CA ALA A 202 -14.26 -10.97 -13.92
C ALA A 202 -13.00 -10.09 -13.75
N HIS A 203 -13.19 -8.81 -13.45
CA HIS A 203 -12.07 -7.90 -13.11
C HIS A 203 -11.41 -8.32 -11.81
N TRP A 204 -12.18 -8.71 -10.76
CA TRP A 204 -11.60 -9.22 -9.51
C TRP A 204 -10.73 -10.46 -9.73
N LYS A 205 -11.14 -11.37 -10.62
CA LYS A 205 -10.35 -12.56 -10.98
C LYS A 205 -9.03 -12.20 -11.65
N LYS A 206 -9.06 -11.27 -12.59
CA LYS A 206 -7.85 -10.75 -13.24
C LYS A 206 -6.95 -10.02 -12.23
N PHE A 207 -7.54 -9.25 -11.31
CA PHE A 207 -6.77 -8.55 -10.27
C PHE A 207 -6.09 -9.53 -9.33
N ALA A 208 -6.78 -10.58 -8.84
CA ALA A 208 -6.18 -11.64 -8.03
C ALA A 208 -4.96 -12.27 -8.70
N ASN A 209 -5.07 -12.63 -9.99
CA ASN A 209 -3.97 -13.22 -10.75
C ASN A 209 -2.84 -12.21 -11.03
N SER A 210 -3.16 -10.94 -11.27
CA SER A 210 -2.16 -9.89 -11.47
C SER A 210 -1.35 -9.62 -10.21
N LEU A 211 -2.00 -9.58 -9.03
CA LEU A 211 -1.32 -9.51 -7.74
C LEU A 211 -0.48 -10.77 -7.46
N ARG A 212 -1.00 -11.95 -7.83
CA ARG A 212 -0.24 -13.21 -7.72
C ARG A 212 1.03 -13.16 -8.57
N LEU A 213 0.96 -12.60 -9.79
CA LEU A 213 2.12 -12.37 -10.63
C LEU A 213 3.10 -11.38 -9.97
N ARG A 214 2.62 -10.25 -9.40
CA ARG A 214 3.47 -9.31 -8.66
C ARG A 214 4.17 -10.00 -7.50
N ALA A 215 3.43 -10.74 -6.66
CA ALA A 215 3.99 -11.47 -5.53
C ALA A 215 5.02 -12.52 -5.97
N ALA A 216 4.73 -13.28 -7.03
CA ALA A 216 5.66 -14.24 -7.60
C ALA A 216 6.97 -13.59 -8.09
N MET A 217 6.88 -12.47 -8.84
CA MET A 217 8.05 -11.78 -9.36
C MET A 217 8.87 -11.12 -8.26
N ARG A 218 8.28 -10.75 -7.12
CA ARG A 218 9.03 -10.28 -5.94
C ARG A 218 10.01 -11.34 -5.44
N LEU A 219 9.68 -12.61 -5.58
CA LEU A 219 10.52 -13.73 -5.16
C LEU A 219 11.56 -14.17 -6.18
N SER A 220 11.64 -13.49 -7.34
CA SER A 220 12.45 -13.92 -8.49
C SER A 220 13.94 -14.11 -8.21
N GLN A 221 14.48 -13.47 -7.16
CA GLN A 221 15.88 -13.60 -6.75
C GLN A 221 16.06 -14.56 -5.58
N VAL A 222 15.18 -14.51 -4.58
CA VAL A 222 15.30 -15.32 -3.36
C VAL A 222 14.77 -16.75 -3.53
N ASN A 223 13.73 -16.94 -4.35
CA ASN A 223 13.17 -18.27 -4.64
C ASN A 223 12.71 -18.35 -6.11
N PRO A 224 13.64 -18.42 -7.09
CA PRO A 224 13.33 -18.38 -8.51
C PRO A 224 12.46 -19.57 -8.99
N THR A 225 12.53 -20.70 -8.31
CA THR A 225 11.69 -21.89 -8.63
C THR A 225 10.22 -21.62 -8.33
N LEU A 226 9.92 -21.12 -7.13
CA LEU A 226 8.56 -20.73 -6.75
C LEU A 226 8.06 -19.57 -7.63
N ALA A 227 8.90 -18.55 -7.83
CA ALA A 227 8.59 -17.41 -8.69
C ALA A 227 8.18 -17.83 -10.10
N ARG A 228 8.94 -18.73 -10.74
CA ARG A 228 8.61 -19.29 -12.06
C ARG A 228 7.26 -20.01 -12.05
N THR A 229 7.04 -20.89 -11.09
CA THR A 229 5.82 -21.69 -11.00
C THR A 229 4.59 -20.80 -10.82
N GLU A 230 4.65 -19.87 -9.88
CA GLU A 230 3.53 -18.98 -9.56
C GLU A 230 3.26 -17.95 -10.65
N ALA A 231 4.31 -17.37 -11.26
CA ALA A 231 4.16 -16.44 -12.36
C ALA A 231 3.53 -17.11 -13.61
N ALA A 232 3.98 -18.31 -13.96
CA ALA A 232 3.39 -19.07 -15.07
C ALA A 232 1.93 -19.41 -14.81
N ALA A 233 1.60 -19.85 -13.60
CA ALA A 233 0.24 -20.18 -13.20
C ALA A 233 -0.67 -18.94 -13.20
N ALA A 234 -0.21 -17.80 -12.68
CA ALA A 234 -0.96 -16.55 -12.66
C ALA A 234 -1.27 -16.04 -14.08
N ILE A 235 -0.27 -16.04 -14.97
CA ILE A 235 -0.45 -15.62 -16.35
C ILE A 235 -1.43 -16.55 -17.10
N ALA A 236 -1.33 -17.86 -16.89
CA ALA A 236 -2.23 -18.84 -17.51
C ALA A 236 -3.67 -18.73 -17.00
N ALA A 237 -3.87 -18.31 -15.74
CA ALA A 237 -5.19 -18.10 -15.14
C ALA A 237 -5.87 -16.79 -15.61
N GLY A 238 -5.15 -15.88 -16.24
CA GLY A 238 -5.63 -14.61 -16.78
C GLY A 238 -5.33 -13.41 -15.88
N VAL A 239 -4.33 -12.62 -16.28
CA VAL A 239 -3.97 -11.32 -15.70
C VAL A 239 -4.62 -10.18 -16.46
N PHE A 240 -4.40 -8.92 -16.08
CA PHE A 240 -4.88 -7.75 -16.83
C PHE A 240 -4.49 -7.82 -18.31
N THR A 241 -5.40 -7.41 -19.16
CA THR A 241 -5.29 -7.48 -20.63
C THR A 241 -5.32 -6.13 -21.34
N ASP A 242 -5.83 -5.11 -20.67
CA ASP A 242 -5.87 -3.72 -21.14
C ASP A 242 -6.01 -2.74 -19.96
N ASN A 243 -6.00 -1.43 -20.22
CA ASN A 243 -6.14 -0.41 -19.19
C ASN A 243 -7.52 -0.36 -18.53
N GLY A 244 -8.54 -0.96 -19.13
CA GLY A 244 -9.86 -1.12 -18.51
C GLY A 244 -9.86 -2.08 -17.32
N ASP A 245 -8.86 -2.97 -17.24
CA ASP A 245 -8.67 -3.89 -16.12
C ASP A 245 -7.95 -3.24 -14.91
N ASN A 246 -7.42 -2.02 -15.05
CA ASN A 246 -6.68 -1.34 -13.97
C ASN A 246 -7.48 -1.34 -12.66
N ALA A 247 -6.85 -1.74 -11.56
CA ALA A 247 -7.43 -1.63 -10.23
C ALA A 247 -7.24 -0.20 -9.70
N LEU A 248 -8.26 0.63 -9.83
CA LEU A 248 -8.24 2.04 -9.45
C LEU A 248 -9.32 2.33 -8.42
N LEU A 249 -8.97 3.06 -7.36
CA LEU A 249 -9.98 3.73 -6.54
C LEU A 249 -10.22 5.11 -7.12
N HIS A 250 -11.40 5.35 -7.67
CA HIS A 250 -11.83 6.66 -8.12
C HIS A 250 -12.37 7.45 -6.93
N TYR A 251 -11.71 8.57 -6.63
CA TYR A 251 -12.23 9.55 -5.71
C TYR A 251 -13.29 10.41 -6.40
N THR A 252 -13.94 11.31 -5.68
CA THR A 252 -14.98 12.19 -6.21
C THR A 252 -14.60 13.66 -6.03
N GLU A 253 -15.23 14.55 -6.81
CA GLU A 253 -15.04 15.99 -6.63
C GLU A 253 -15.61 16.49 -5.29
N ASP A 254 -16.57 15.78 -4.72
CA ASP A 254 -17.30 16.15 -3.52
C ASP A 254 -16.72 15.54 -2.25
N ALA A 255 -16.68 16.35 -1.16
CA ALA A 255 -16.36 15.84 0.18
C ALA A 255 -17.45 14.88 0.68
N PRO A 256 -17.10 13.84 1.45
CA PRO A 256 -15.77 13.57 2.03
C PRO A 256 -14.87 12.65 1.18
N SER A 257 -15.27 12.31 -0.05
CA SER A 257 -14.63 11.27 -0.86
C SER A 257 -13.59 11.82 -1.84
N GLN A 258 -12.98 12.94 -1.52
CA GLN A 258 -11.91 13.56 -2.31
C GLN A 258 -10.56 12.88 -2.10
N SER A 259 -9.69 12.95 -3.13
CA SER A 259 -8.33 12.42 -3.08
C SER A 259 -7.54 12.96 -1.87
N PRO A 260 -6.83 12.09 -1.13
CA PRO A 260 -6.01 12.52 0.00
C PRO A 260 -4.84 13.42 -0.43
N LEU A 261 -4.38 13.36 -1.67
CA LEU A 261 -3.36 14.26 -2.21
C LEU A 261 -3.94 15.65 -2.44
N TYR A 262 -5.13 15.75 -3.02
CA TYR A 262 -5.87 16.99 -3.15
C TYR A 262 -6.11 17.64 -1.78
N LEU A 263 -6.64 16.88 -0.82
CA LEU A 263 -6.91 17.39 0.53
C LEU A 263 -5.64 17.87 1.24
N ASN A 264 -4.51 17.22 1.04
CA ASN A 264 -3.24 17.64 1.63
C ASN A 264 -2.69 18.94 1.02
N GLN A 265 -2.80 19.13 -0.27
CA GLN A 265 -2.16 20.24 -0.98
C GLN A 265 -3.10 21.41 -1.27
N LEU A 266 -4.36 21.17 -1.56
CA LEU A 266 -5.30 22.20 -2.02
C LEU A 266 -6.56 22.30 -1.15
N GLY A 267 -6.86 21.26 -0.35
CA GLY A 267 -8.08 21.17 0.45
C GLY A 267 -8.00 21.87 1.81
N TYR A 268 -8.91 21.48 2.71
CA TYR A 268 -9.18 22.08 4.00
C TYR A 268 -7.95 22.57 4.80
N GLY A 269 -7.70 23.88 4.79
CA GLY A 269 -6.82 24.57 5.74
C GLY A 269 -5.33 24.26 5.63
N GLY A 270 -4.92 23.48 4.65
CA GLY A 270 -3.55 23.05 4.54
C GLY A 270 -3.02 23.07 3.12
N GLN A 271 -2.75 24.26 2.61
CA GLN A 271 -1.88 24.35 1.42
C GLN A 271 -0.47 23.89 1.82
N ARG A 272 -0.27 22.56 1.86
CA ARG A 272 1.04 21.97 2.15
C ARG A 272 1.87 21.93 0.88
N ASP A 273 2.78 22.90 0.74
CA ASP A 273 3.72 22.99 -0.37
C ASP A 273 5.12 22.47 0.04
N ASP A 274 5.14 21.28 0.66
CA ASP A 274 6.35 20.68 1.23
C ASP A 274 7.13 19.85 0.21
N HIS A 275 6.53 19.49 -0.92
CA HIS A 275 7.08 18.52 -1.86
C HIS A 275 7.27 19.13 -3.26
N GLY A 276 8.35 18.70 -3.90
CA GLY A 276 8.58 18.86 -5.34
C GLY A 276 8.78 17.49 -5.98
N VAL A 277 8.69 17.42 -7.31
CA VAL A 277 9.11 16.21 -8.02
C VAL A 277 10.63 16.07 -7.90
N SER A 278 11.13 14.87 -7.64
CA SER A 278 12.57 14.63 -7.47
C SER A 278 13.39 15.01 -8.70
N ALA A 279 14.59 15.54 -8.48
CA ALA A 279 15.55 15.80 -9.55
C ALA A 279 15.89 14.52 -10.34
N THR A 280 15.95 13.37 -9.67
CA THR A 280 16.16 12.07 -10.32
C THR A 280 15.06 11.79 -11.34
N MET A 281 13.78 11.97 -10.97
CA MET A 281 12.65 11.76 -11.89
C MET A 281 12.64 12.79 -13.02
N VAL A 282 12.69 14.07 -12.71
CA VAL A 282 12.63 15.14 -13.73
C VAL A 282 13.78 15.01 -14.73
N ASN A 283 15.00 14.79 -14.25
CA ASN A 283 16.17 14.67 -15.13
C ASN A 283 16.11 13.40 -15.99
N THR A 284 15.61 12.28 -15.45
CA THR A 284 15.39 11.05 -16.22
C THR A 284 14.39 11.27 -17.37
N LEU A 285 13.23 11.89 -17.05
CA LEU A 285 12.21 12.18 -18.06
C LEU A 285 12.72 13.15 -19.14
N LYS A 286 13.49 14.16 -18.75
CA LYS A 286 14.13 15.11 -19.69
C LYS A 286 15.15 14.41 -20.59
N ALA A 287 16.02 13.57 -20.02
CA ALA A 287 17.05 12.85 -20.78
C ALA A 287 16.44 11.88 -21.80
N LEU A 288 15.26 11.32 -21.49
CA LEU A 288 14.52 10.43 -22.39
C LEU A 288 13.57 11.18 -23.34
N ASN A 289 13.43 12.49 -23.24
CA ASN A 289 12.37 13.26 -23.91
C ASN A 289 10.98 12.62 -23.66
N ASP A 290 10.71 12.23 -22.41
CA ASP A 290 9.52 11.46 -22.04
C ASP A 290 8.28 12.36 -22.03
N PRO A 291 7.24 12.05 -22.81
CA PRO A 291 6.02 12.86 -22.87
C PRO A 291 5.20 12.87 -21.59
N ARG A 292 5.50 12.01 -20.60
CA ARG A 292 4.87 12.03 -19.29
C ARG A 292 5.37 13.16 -18.39
N LEU A 293 6.48 13.82 -18.73
CA LEU A 293 7.02 14.93 -17.92
C LEU A 293 5.99 16.02 -17.58
N PRO A 294 5.23 16.58 -18.54
CA PRO A 294 4.23 17.60 -18.22
C PRO A 294 3.01 17.10 -17.46
N VAL A 295 2.79 15.76 -17.43
CA VAL A 295 1.76 15.15 -16.59
C VAL A 295 2.26 14.95 -15.16
N TYR A 296 3.51 14.52 -15.00
CA TYR A 296 4.10 14.21 -13.70
C TYR A 296 4.52 15.46 -12.92
N ALA A 297 4.90 16.50 -13.62
CA ALA A 297 5.43 17.71 -13.02
C ALA A 297 4.82 18.97 -13.64
N GLN A 298 4.51 19.94 -12.79
CA GLN A 298 4.23 21.30 -13.23
C GLN A 298 5.54 22.02 -13.57
N PRO A 299 5.57 22.93 -14.55
CA PRO A 299 6.72 23.79 -14.76
C PRO A 299 6.94 24.71 -13.54
N ALA A 300 8.20 24.97 -13.21
CA ALA A 300 8.56 25.84 -12.09
C ALA A 300 7.89 27.23 -12.20
N PRO A 301 7.35 27.79 -11.10
CA PRO A 301 6.64 29.07 -11.15
C PRO A 301 7.44 30.23 -11.72
N LEU A 302 8.75 30.28 -11.41
CA LEU A 302 9.62 31.41 -11.73
C LEU A 302 9.80 31.64 -13.23
N ASP A 303 10.12 30.58 -13.99
CA ASP A 303 10.55 30.70 -15.40
C ASP A 303 9.97 29.64 -16.32
N LYS A 304 9.01 28.87 -15.82
CA LYS A 304 8.31 27.80 -16.53
C LYS A 304 9.21 26.63 -17.01
N ALA A 305 10.43 26.52 -16.49
CA ALA A 305 11.28 25.38 -16.76
C ALA A 305 10.94 24.18 -15.85
N TYR A 306 11.22 22.96 -16.31
CA TYR A 306 11.13 21.76 -15.47
C TYR A 306 12.43 21.53 -14.72
N ARG A 307 12.37 21.61 -13.39
CA ARG A 307 13.48 21.35 -12.47
C ARG A 307 12.99 20.56 -11.26
N GLY A 308 13.59 19.41 -11.01
CA GLY A 308 13.29 18.63 -9.82
C GLY A 308 14.01 19.13 -8.58
N ALA A 309 13.46 18.79 -7.42
CA ALA A 309 14.07 19.02 -6.13
C ALA A 309 15.14 17.96 -5.82
N MET A 310 16.22 18.37 -5.15
CA MET A 310 17.24 17.45 -4.64
C MET A 310 16.68 16.68 -3.44
N ASN A 311 16.86 15.37 -3.40
CA ASN A 311 16.45 14.55 -2.26
C ASN A 311 17.37 14.80 -1.06
N GLY A 312 16.75 15.12 0.07
CA GLY A 312 17.37 15.28 1.38
C GLY A 312 18.67 16.10 1.40
N PRO A 313 18.63 17.39 0.98
CA PRO A 313 19.81 18.24 0.98
C PRO A 313 20.32 18.48 2.41
N THR A 314 21.61 18.84 2.55
CA THR A 314 22.21 19.22 3.84
C THR A 314 21.64 20.51 4.41
N ASP A 315 21.25 21.45 3.53
CA ASP A 315 20.62 22.73 3.89
C ASP A 315 19.11 22.68 3.56
N ALA A 316 18.29 22.89 4.56
CA ALA A 316 16.83 22.97 4.41
C ALA A 316 16.37 24.13 3.50
N ASN A 317 17.19 25.18 3.36
CA ASN A 317 16.91 26.33 2.51
C ASN A 317 17.51 26.21 1.09
N ALA A 318 18.14 25.06 0.77
CA ALA A 318 18.77 24.84 -0.54
C ALA A 318 17.75 24.89 -1.70
N ALA A 319 16.50 24.55 -1.43
CA ALA A 319 15.44 24.63 -2.43
C ALA A 319 14.86 26.06 -2.51
N GLN A 320 15.18 26.75 -3.60
CA GLN A 320 14.41 27.95 -3.95
C GLN A 320 13.04 27.52 -4.47
N ILE A 321 12.03 27.54 -3.60
CA ILE A 321 10.69 26.98 -3.82
C ILE A 321 10.11 27.31 -5.19
N ASN A 322 10.25 28.58 -5.64
CA ASN A 322 9.73 29.05 -6.93
C ASN A 322 10.47 28.48 -8.16
N THR A 323 11.63 27.88 -7.97
CA THR A 323 12.43 27.30 -9.05
C THR A 323 12.20 25.80 -9.25
N ILE A 324 11.41 25.16 -8.38
CA ILE A 324 11.18 23.71 -8.36
C ILE A 324 9.81 23.36 -8.95
N SER A 325 9.80 22.32 -9.75
CA SER A 325 8.59 21.71 -10.31
C SER A 325 7.79 20.99 -9.22
N ARG A 326 6.50 21.30 -9.16
CA ARG A 326 5.52 20.66 -8.27
C ARG A 326 4.94 19.41 -8.92
N LEU A 327 4.23 18.61 -8.11
CA LEU A 327 3.43 17.51 -8.60
C LEU A 327 2.44 17.98 -9.67
N GLY A 328 2.28 17.20 -10.74
CA GLY A 328 1.41 17.54 -11.87
C GLY A 328 -0.06 17.66 -11.47
N GLU A 329 -0.80 18.48 -12.19
CA GLU A 329 -2.20 18.78 -11.90
C GLU A 329 -3.09 17.53 -11.93
N TYR A 330 -2.78 16.56 -12.80
CA TYR A 330 -3.47 15.27 -12.86
C TYR A 330 -3.55 14.56 -11.49
N PHE A 331 -2.47 14.59 -10.71
CA PHE A 331 -2.41 13.95 -9.39
C PHE A 331 -3.03 14.79 -8.28
N LEU A 332 -3.27 16.06 -8.54
CA LEU A 332 -3.88 17.02 -7.62
C LEU A 332 -5.38 17.21 -7.85
N ALA A 333 -5.97 16.47 -8.78
CA ALA A 333 -7.41 16.45 -8.98
C ALA A 333 -8.13 15.84 -7.77
N ALA A 334 -9.29 16.38 -7.40
CA ALA A 334 -10.06 15.87 -6.27
C ALA A 334 -10.55 14.43 -6.51
N ASP A 335 -10.83 14.10 -7.75
CA ASP A 335 -11.28 12.80 -8.24
C ASP A 335 -10.14 11.90 -8.77
N TRP A 336 -8.87 12.24 -8.47
CA TRP A 336 -7.70 11.46 -8.93
C TRP A 336 -7.87 9.95 -8.69
N PRO A 337 -7.68 9.10 -9.72
CA PRO A 337 -7.77 7.65 -9.56
C PRO A 337 -6.48 7.10 -8.94
N ALA A 338 -6.56 6.61 -7.70
CA ALA A 338 -5.42 5.97 -7.02
C ALA A 338 -5.16 4.56 -7.56
N PRO A 339 -3.96 4.28 -8.14
CA PRO A 339 -3.70 3.02 -8.84
C PRO A 339 -3.16 1.93 -7.91
N LEU A 340 -4.02 0.99 -7.48
CA LEU A 340 -3.58 -0.18 -6.71
C LEU A 340 -2.68 -1.09 -7.56
N MET A 341 -3.05 -1.28 -8.83
CA MET A 341 -2.28 -2.00 -9.83
C MET A 341 -2.71 -1.61 -11.24
N THR A 342 -1.76 -1.48 -12.18
CA THR A 342 -2.03 -1.09 -13.56
C THR A 342 -1.65 -2.18 -14.55
N TYR A 343 -2.27 -2.16 -15.72
CA TYR A 343 -1.91 -3.04 -16.83
C TYR A 343 -0.47 -2.81 -17.31
N ALA A 344 -0.01 -1.57 -17.27
CA ALA A 344 1.39 -1.25 -17.58
C ALA A 344 2.35 -2.02 -16.65
N GLU A 345 2.07 -2.07 -15.36
CA GLU A 345 2.86 -2.85 -14.40
C GLU A 345 2.84 -4.34 -14.74
N VAL A 346 1.65 -4.90 -15.05
CA VAL A 346 1.52 -6.31 -15.44
C VAL A 346 2.34 -6.64 -16.67
N LEU A 347 2.37 -5.75 -17.66
CA LEU A 347 3.19 -5.92 -18.87
C LEU A 347 4.69 -5.93 -18.55
N PHE A 348 5.17 -5.06 -17.66
CA PHE A 348 6.58 -5.07 -17.21
C PHE A 348 6.91 -6.32 -16.40
N LEU A 349 6.02 -6.79 -15.54
CA LEU A 349 6.20 -8.07 -14.82
C LEU A 349 6.27 -9.27 -15.77
N ARG A 350 5.43 -9.28 -16.82
CA ARG A 350 5.46 -10.32 -17.87
C ARG A 350 6.73 -10.21 -18.71
N ALA A 351 7.18 -9.00 -19.04
CA ALA A 351 8.44 -8.78 -19.74
C ALA A 351 9.63 -9.34 -18.94
N GLU A 352 9.66 -9.09 -17.64
CA GLU A 352 10.68 -9.62 -16.73
C GLU A 352 10.61 -11.14 -16.63
N ALA A 353 9.42 -11.72 -16.49
CA ALA A 353 9.23 -13.17 -16.43
C ALA A 353 9.72 -13.85 -17.71
N ALA A 354 9.44 -13.26 -18.88
CA ALA A 354 9.96 -13.74 -20.17
C ALA A 354 11.48 -13.58 -20.28
N GLN A 355 12.03 -12.42 -19.86
CA GLN A 355 13.48 -12.17 -19.85
C GLN A 355 14.24 -13.15 -18.95
N ARG A 356 13.66 -13.54 -17.82
CA ARG A 356 14.24 -14.56 -16.92
C ARG A 356 14.03 -16.00 -17.40
N GLY A 357 13.29 -16.20 -18.49
CA GLY A 357 12.93 -17.55 -18.98
C GLY A 357 11.96 -18.29 -18.04
N PHE A 358 11.18 -17.57 -17.27
CA PHE A 358 10.14 -18.17 -16.41
C PHE A 358 8.91 -18.57 -17.22
N VAL A 359 8.60 -17.79 -18.25
CA VAL A 359 7.52 -18.04 -19.21
C VAL A 359 7.98 -17.81 -20.64
N ALA A 360 7.31 -18.41 -21.60
CA ALA A 360 7.51 -18.08 -23.01
C ALA A 360 6.94 -16.68 -23.31
N GLY A 361 7.61 -15.94 -24.19
CA GLY A 361 7.17 -14.61 -24.64
C GLY A 361 8.28 -13.76 -25.20
N ASP A 362 7.89 -12.73 -25.95
CA ASP A 362 8.81 -11.69 -26.42
C ASP A 362 8.91 -10.56 -25.37
N ALA A 363 9.97 -10.59 -24.58
CA ALA A 363 10.21 -9.62 -23.52
C ALA A 363 10.29 -8.17 -24.07
N ALA A 364 10.86 -7.98 -25.27
CA ALA A 364 10.97 -6.66 -25.88
C ALA A 364 9.60 -6.14 -26.37
N ALA A 365 8.74 -7.00 -26.89
CA ALA A 365 7.38 -6.60 -27.25
C ALA A 365 6.54 -6.24 -26.03
N LEU A 366 6.62 -7.05 -24.95
CA LEU A 366 5.95 -6.77 -23.66
C LEU A 366 6.44 -5.47 -23.01
N TYR A 367 7.75 -5.21 -23.06
CA TYR A 367 8.35 -3.96 -22.59
C TYR A 367 7.76 -2.74 -23.34
N ARG A 368 7.74 -2.78 -24.67
CA ARG A 368 7.14 -1.69 -25.47
C ARG A 368 5.65 -1.53 -25.20
N ALA A 369 4.93 -2.62 -25.02
CA ALA A 369 3.51 -2.58 -24.65
C ALA A 369 3.31 -1.95 -23.27
N GLY A 370 4.19 -2.22 -22.29
CA GLY A 370 4.14 -1.61 -20.97
C GLY A 370 4.33 -0.09 -21.01
N ILE A 371 5.29 0.39 -21.81
CA ILE A 371 5.46 1.84 -22.02
C ILE A 371 4.20 2.45 -22.62
N ARG A 372 3.65 1.82 -23.68
CA ARG A 372 2.42 2.27 -24.34
C ARG A 372 1.25 2.35 -23.36
N ALA A 373 0.97 1.28 -22.63
CA ALA A 373 -0.12 1.23 -21.65
C ALA A 373 0.02 2.32 -20.56
N SER A 374 1.26 2.55 -20.08
CA SER A 374 1.53 3.63 -19.13
C SER A 374 1.24 5.03 -19.69
N MET A 375 1.54 5.26 -20.97
CA MET A 375 1.31 6.58 -21.59
C MET A 375 -0.16 6.79 -21.99
N GLU A 376 -0.83 5.74 -22.44
CA GLU A 376 -2.25 5.76 -22.78
C GLU A 376 -3.12 6.08 -21.55
N MET A 377 -2.70 5.69 -20.34
CA MET A 377 -3.36 6.05 -19.10
C MET A 377 -3.44 7.58 -18.87
N TYR A 378 -2.56 8.35 -19.50
CA TYR A 378 -2.49 9.82 -19.42
C TYR A 378 -2.86 10.49 -20.74
N ASP A 379 -3.60 9.83 -21.62
CA ASP A 379 -4.06 10.34 -22.92
C ASP A 379 -2.94 10.87 -23.83
N VAL A 380 -1.72 10.35 -23.71
CA VAL A 380 -0.63 10.70 -24.60
C VAL A 380 -0.96 10.23 -26.02
N PRO A 381 -0.90 11.11 -27.04
CA PRO A 381 -1.27 10.74 -28.40
C PRO A 381 -0.43 9.57 -28.96
N THR A 382 -1.06 8.63 -29.65
CA THR A 382 -0.41 7.42 -30.20
C THR A 382 0.82 7.73 -31.05
N ALA A 383 0.79 8.81 -31.84
CA ALA A 383 1.95 9.23 -32.66
C ALA A 383 3.15 9.61 -31.78
N THR A 384 2.90 10.30 -30.67
CA THR A 384 3.92 10.68 -29.67
C THR A 384 4.48 9.44 -28.98
N ILE A 385 3.63 8.50 -28.59
CA ILE A 385 4.04 7.22 -27.99
C ILE A 385 4.95 6.45 -28.97
N ASN A 386 4.56 6.34 -30.23
CA ASN A 386 5.37 5.64 -31.25
C ASN A 386 6.73 6.30 -31.43
N THR A 387 6.78 7.64 -31.46
CA THR A 387 8.03 8.40 -31.55
C THR A 387 8.93 8.14 -30.35
N TYR A 388 8.37 8.14 -29.14
CA TYR A 388 9.10 7.87 -27.90
C TYR A 388 9.70 6.45 -27.88
N ILE A 389 8.89 5.42 -28.18
CA ILE A 389 9.33 4.03 -28.17
C ILE A 389 10.42 3.74 -29.24
N ALA A 390 10.43 4.49 -30.33
CA ALA A 390 11.42 4.34 -31.41
C ALA A 390 12.78 4.98 -31.10
N GLN A 391 12.92 5.74 -30.00
CA GLN A 391 14.18 6.39 -29.64
C GLN A 391 15.25 5.37 -29.24
N PRO A 392 16.53 5.56 -29.64
CA PRO A 392 17.63 4.68 -29.20
C PRO A 392 17.78 4.59 -27.68
N SER A 393 17.50 5.68 -26.95
CA SER A 393 17.55 5.75 -25.48
C SER A 393 16.45 4.95 -24.78
N VAL A 394 15.42 4.52 -25.50
CA VAL A 394 14.28 3.74 -25.00
C VAL A 394 14.31 2.29 -25.52
N THR A 395 15.33 1.94 -26.30
CA THR A 395 15.48 0.57 -26.84
C THR A 395 15.59 -0.45 -25.72
N TYR A 396 14.87 -1.57 -25.86
CA TYR A 396 14.93 -2.68 -24.92
C TYR A 396 16.36 -3.21 -24.76
N ASN A 397 16.82 -3.29 -23.52
CA ASN A 397 18.15 -3.78 -23.14
C ASN A 397 18.09 -4.64 -21.86
N GLY A 398 17.20 -5.64 -21.86
CA GLY A 398 17.07 -6.57 -20.75
C GLY A 398 16.45 -5.95 -19.48
N LEU A 399 16.83 -6.48 -18.32
CA LEU A 399 16.22 -6.12 -17.02
C LEU A 399 16.34 -4.65 -16.66
N SER A 400 17.46 -4.00 -17.00
CA SER A 400 17.68 -2.59 -16.63
C SER A 400 16.69 -1.64 -17.33
N SER A 401 16.37 -1.90 -18.60
CA SER A 401 15.37 -1.11 -19.33
C SER A 401 13.96 -1.35 -18.80
N ILE A 402 13.62 -2.61 -18.47
CA ILE A 402 12.34 -2.95 -17.83
C ILE A 402 12.22 -2.20 -16.49
N ALA A 403 13.24 -2.28 -15.65
CA ALA A 403 13.25 -1.65 -14.33
C ALA A 403 13.07 -0.13 -14.42
N GLN A 404 13.81 0.53 -15.32
CA GLN A 404 13.72 1.98 -15.51
C GLN A 404 12.32 2.41 -15.95
N GLN A 405 11.76 1.75 -16.98
CA GLN A 405 10.44 2.13 -17.50
C GLN A 405 9.31 1.74 -16.54
N LYS A 406 9.45 0.64 -15.79
CA LYS A 406 8.52 0.28 -14.71
C LYS A 406 8.58 1.31 -13.60
N TRP A 407 9.77 1.74 -13.16
CA TRP A 407 9.94 2.80 -12.16
C TRP A 407 9.26 4.11 -12.58
N ILE A 408 9.41 4.53 -13.86
CA ILE A 408 8.71 5.69 -14.39
C ILE A 408 7.18 5.46 -14.37
N ALA A 409 6.70 4.30 -14.81
CA ALA A 409 5.27 3.99 -14.87
C ALA A 409 4.61 3.91 -13.48
N LEU A 410 5.37 3.60 -12.44
CA LEU A 410 4.92 3.55 -11.05
C LEU A 410 4.93 4.92 -10.35
N PHE A 411 5.08 6.02 -11.10
CA PHE A 411 5.04 7.36 -10.51
C PHE A 411 3.77 7.54 -9.67
N MET A 412 3.93 8.02 -8.43
CA MET A 412 2.89 8.14 -7.39
C MET A 412 2.31 6.81 -6.86
N ASN A 413 2.85 5.66 -7.27
CA ASN A 413 2.71 4.39 -6.53
C ASN A 413 4.02 4.13 -5.78
N GLY A 414 4.29 4.96 -4.78
CA GLY A 414 5.55 4.94 -4.03
C GLY A 414 5.89 3.60 -3.38
N PRO A 415 4.94 2.90 -2.72
CA PRO A 415 5.23 1.60 -2.11
C PRO A 415 5.75 0.56 -3.10
N GLU A 416 5.11 0.42 -4.27
CA GLU A 416 5.55 -0.52 -5.29
C GLU A 416 6.85 -0.07 -5.96
N ALA A 417 6.99 1.23 -6.27
CA ALA A 417 8.22 1.77 -6.83
C ALA A 417 9.43 1.57 -5.91
N TYR A 418 9.25 1.80 -4.60
CA TYR A 418 10.29 1.59 -3.61
C TYR A 418 10.68 0.11 -3.47
N ALA A 419 9.71 -0.80 -3.53
CA ALA A 419 9.99 -2.23 -3.52
C ALA A 419 10.76 -2.67 -4.79
N GLU A 420 10.36 -2.19 -5.96
CA GLU A 420 10.99 -2.55 -7.24
C GLU A 420 12.41 -2.01 -7.40
N VAL A 421 12.65 -0.77 -6.98
CA VAL A 421 14.03 -0.22 -6.99
C VAL A 421 14.97 -1.07 -6.13
N ARG A 422 14.55 -1.48 -4.95
CA ARG A 422 15.34 -2.37 -4.09
C ARG A 422 15.56 -3.73 -4.75
N ARG A 423 14.49 -4.34 -5.23
CA ARG A 423 14.53 -5.68 -5.83
C ARG A 423 15.41 -5.79 -7.07
N LEU A 424 15.37 -4.76 -7.93
CA LEU A 424 16.09 -4.76 -9.21
C LEU A 424 17.41 -3.97 -9.17
N ASN A 425 17.66 -3.21 -8.09
CA ASN A 425 18.77 -2.27 -7.98
C ASN A 425 18.84 -1.31 -9.19
N SER A 426 17.68 -0.93 -9.72
CA SER A 426 17.55 -0.11 -10.92
C SER A 426 16.20 0.65 -10.93
N PRO A 427 16.20 1.96 -11.31
CA PRO A 427 17.40 2.74 -11.64
C PRO A 427 18.33 2.90 -10.43
N SER A 428 19.61 3.17 -10.68
CA SER A 428 20.56 3.47 -9.62
C SER A 428 20.25 4.84 -9.02
N LEU A 429 19.81 4.84 -7.77
CA LEU A 429 19.46 6.04 -7.02
C LEU A 429 20.63 6.56 -6.21
N THR A 430 20.74 7.87 -6.06
CA THR A 430 21.78 8.51 -5.24
C THR A 430 21.23 8.75 -3.83
N PRO A 431 21.93 8.31 -2.76
CA PRO A 431 21.53 8.63 -1.39
C PRO A 431 21.44 10.13 -1.14
N ALA A 432 20.54 10.53 -0.24
CA ALA A 432 20.39 11.91 0.19
C ALA A 432 21.71 12.50 0.71
N SER A 433 22.07 13.70 0.28
CA SER A 433 23.34 14.34 0.69
C SER A 433 23.37 14.69 2.18
N GLY A 434 22.20 14.95 2.77
CA GLY A 434 22.02 15.19 4.22
C GLY A 434 21.59 13.94 5.00
N SER A 435 21.80 12.74 4.45
CA SER A 435 21.41 11.48 5.08
C SER A 435 21.96 11.32 6.50
N VAL A 436 21.10 10.95 7.45
CA VAL A 436 21.50 10.63 8.83
C VAL A 436 21.99 9.19 9.00
N ILE A 437 21.86 8.36 7.96
CA ILE A 437 22.29 6.95 7.97
C ILE A 437 23.51 6.68 7.08
N GLY A 438 24.25 7.72 6.71
CA GLY A 438 25.38 7.64 5.80
C GLY A 438 24.99 7.60 4.32
N ALA A 439 25.93 7.26 3.44
CA ALA A 439 25.72 7.23 1.99
C ALA A 439 24.95 5.98 1.53
N ARG A 440 23.78 5.76 2.08
CA ARG A 440 22.89 4.62 1.81
C ARG A 440 21.43 5.09 1.74
N ILE A 441 20.60 4.37 1.01
CA ILE A 441 19.15 4.54 0.97
C ILE A 441 18.54 3.50 1.92
N PRO A 442 17.48 3.84 2.68
CA PRO A 442 16.79 2.85 3.49
C PRO A 442 16.31 1.65 2.66
N VAL A 443 16.43 0.46 3.21
CA VAL A 443 15.99 -0.79 2.57
C VAL A 443 14.76 -1.40 3.25
N ARG A 444 14.34 -0.84 4.40
CA ARG A 444 13.06 -1.13 5.06
C ARG A 444 12.69 0.01 6.02
N ILE A 445 11.50 -0.07 6.61
CA ILE A 445 11.09 0.75 7.75
C ILE A 445 11.40 -0.04 9.03
N PHE A 446 11.90 0.63 10.08
CA PHE A 446 12.07 -0.02 11.38
C PHE A 446 10.70 -0.34 12.03
N TYR A 447 10.67 -1.29 12.95
CA TYR A 447 9.43 -1.65 13.64
C TYR A 447 8.94 -0.53 14.57
N PRO A 448 7.60 -0.40 14.78
CA PRO A 448 7.05 0.62 15.64
C PRO A 448 7.43 0.42 17.10
N THR A 449 7.75 1.50 17.79
CA THR A 449 8.14 1.45 19.20
C THR A 449 6.97 1.07 20.14
N ASN A 450 5.72 1.26 19.70
CA ASN A 450 4.54 0.82 20.45
C ASN A 450 4.51 -0.70 20.69
N GLU A 451 5.10 -1.50 19.79
CA GLU A 451 5.18 -2.96 19.93
C GLU A 451 6.05 -3.38 21.12
N GLU A 452 6.99 -2.53 21.56
CA GLU A 452 7.77 -2.76 22.78
C GLU A 452 6.88 -2.83 24.03
N SER A 453 5.74 -2.15 24.01
CA SER A 453 4.76 -2.17 25.09
C SER A 453 3.66 -3.21 24.92
N TYR A 454 3.26 -3.48 23.67
CA TYR A 454 2.10 -4.31 23.38
C TYR A 454 2.46 -5.77 23.04
N ASN A 455 3.63 -6.02 22.41
CA ASN A 455 4.00 -7.33 21.89
C ASN A 455 5.51 -7.60 21.93
N LYS A 456 6.15 -7.18 23.04
CA LYS A 456 7.60 -7.11 23.17
C LYS A 456 8.34 -8.41 22.80
N ALA A 457 7.92 -9.55 23.34
CA ALA A 457 8.63 -10.81 23.11
C ALA A 457 8.66 -11.22 21.62
N ASN A 458 7.55 -11.02 20.91
CA ASN A 458 7.46 -11.33 19.49
C ASN A 458 8.20 -10.31 18.63
N LEU A 459 8.20 -9.02 19.03
CA LEU A 459 9.02 -7.98 18.41
C LEU A 459 10.52 -8.31 18.53
N GLU A 460 11.00 -8.62 19.75
CA GLU A 460 12.39 -8.98 19.99
C GLU A 460 12.82 -10.20 19.15
N ALA A 461 11.95 -11.21 19.03
CA ALA A 461 12.21 -12.36 18.17
C ALA A 461 12.31 -11.97 16.68
N ALA A 462 11.48 -11.06 16.20
CA ALA A 462 11.55 -10.56 14.82
C ALA A 462 12.81 -9.72 14.59
N VAL A 463 13.15 -8.82 15.50
CA VAL A 463 14.38 -8.01 15.46
C VAL A 463 15.63 -8.91 15.45
N ALA A 464 15.65 -9.96 16.26
CA ALA A 464 16.77 -10.92 16.29
C ALA A 464 16.95 -11.64 14.94
N ARG A 465 15.88 -11.93 14.21
CA ARG A 465 15.96 -12.52 12.85
C ARG A 465 16.37 -11.52 11.78
N ASN A 466 15.85 -10.30 11.85
CA ASN A 466 15.99 -9.28 10.81
C ASN A 466 17.15 -8.30 11.03
N GLY A 467 17.82 -8.36 12.16
CA GLY A 467 19.09 -7.66 12.39
C GLY A 467 18.96 -6.14 12.56
N GLY A 468 18.17 -5.64 13.50
CA GLY A 468 18.22 -4.25 13.89
C GLY A 468 16.87 -3.56 14.05
N GLN A 469 16.87 -2.54 14.91
CA GLN A 469 15.73 -1.69 15.25
C GLN A 469 16.15 -0.23 15.27
N GLY A 470 15.23 0.69 15.00
CA GLY A 470 15.49 2.12 15.03
C GLY A 470 16.38 2.62 13.87
N ILE A 471 17.01 3.76 14.10
CA ILE A 471 17.90 4.43 13.13
C ILE A 471 19.34 4.35 13.68
N PRO A 472 20.31 3.91 12.85
CA PRO A 472 20.22 3.54 11.43
C PRO A 472 19.93 2.06 11.16
N GLU A 473 20.13 1.14 12.12
CA GLU A 473 20.17 -0.30 11.90
C GLU A 473 18.86 -0.84 11.31
N GLY A 474 17.72 -0.40 11.84
CA GLY A 474 16.40 -0.81 11.39
C GLY A 474 16.05 -0.36 9.97
N LEU A 475 16.72 0.68 9.45
CA LEU A 475 16.56 1.15 8.08
C LEU A 475 17.51 0.47 7.09
N LEU A 476 18.62 -0.09 7.57
CA LEU A 476 19.73 -0.57 6.74
C LEU A 476 19.81 -2.09 6.60
N THR A 477 18.95 -2.82 7.29
CA THR A 477 18.92 -4.28 7.18
C THR A 477 17.91 -4.69 6.10
N PRO A 478 18.35 -5.38 5.03
CA PRO A 478 17.47 -5.79 3.95
C PRO A 478 16.35 -6.71 4.43
N VAL A 479 15.21 -6.64 3.78
CA VAL A 479 14.13 -7.63 3.94
C VAL A 479 14.52 -8.95 3.24
N TRP A 480 13.84 -10.04 3.56
CA TRP A 480 14.21 -11.41 3.10
C TRP A 480 14.33 -11.55 1.58
N TRP A 481 13.49 -10.92 0.78
CA TRP A 481 13.54 -11.00 -0.68
C TRP A 481 14.55 -10.02 -1.32
N ASP A 482 15.05 -9.04 -0.60
CA ASP A 482 16.01 -8.04 -1.07
C ASP A 482 17.45 -8.60 -0.94
N LYS A 483 18.03 -9.10 -2.06
CA LYS A 483 19.30 -9.82 -2.13
C LYS A 483 20.34 -9.10 -2.99
#